data_aabf175fbf31666c5ec84c7bca80caf2
#
_entry.id   aabf175fbf31666c5ec84c7bca80caf2
#
_cell.length_a   1.000
_cell.length_b   1.000
_cell.length_c   1.000
_cell.angle_alpha   90.00
_cell.angle_beta   90.00
_cell.angle_gamma   90.00
#
_symmetry.space_group_name_H-M   'P 1'
#
loop_
_entity.id
_entity.type
_entity.pdbx_description
1 polymer ?
#
loop_
_entity_poly.entity_id
_entity_poly.type
_entity_poly.pdbx_seq_one_letter_code
_entity_poly.pdbx_strand_id
1 'polypeptide(L)'
;MTAVSWSLVGASWLLRPDTAFYYEWIIPLVDLSFVWVIGQILLLLFFPILFALRKILQRVHSTDTSKDNKGVADTSRRTFIQSILYAAPVFALGVSGTGVYSAEKEMVVRHFTLPFPGLDQELKGFKIAQISDTHLGPFFTLDRLDEVIHLVIQEKPDMVVITGDLIDDLSLLVPAVEKLNQMDALIPYGIYFCWGNHEYFRDINRIRVELGKSKIHVLQNSNIPITVGTSTFYLLGVDYPWPQNVSEKDAIRQQFMKKTVENIPNGAFRVLLAHHPDFLFEGFAAKIPLTLSGHTHGGQVNFLGHSLLPVSYYYMRGLYQENDTYGYVNPGAGQWIPFRLGCPPEISIFTLENK
;
A
#
# COMPACT_ATOMS: atom_id res chain seq x y z
N MET A 1 27.65 12.56 10.13
CA MET A 1 26.70 11.57 9.59
C MET A 1 25.27 12.10 9.59
N THR A 2 24.71 12.53 10.70
CA THR A 2 23.29 12.94 10.80
C THR A 2 22.87 14.01 9.78
N ALA A 3 23.58 15.12 9.66
CA ALA A 3 23.26 16.17 8.67
C ALA A 3 23.32 15.66 7.22
N VAL A 4 24.31 14.82 6.89
CA VAL A 4 24.44 14.23 5.55
C VAL A 4 23.29 13.30 5.25
N SER A 5 22.87 12.44 6.21
CA SER A 5 21.74 11.52 6.02
C SER A 5 20.42 12.28 5.83
N TRP A 6 20.14 13.32 6.61
CA TRP A 6 18.96 14.15 6.42
C TRP A 6 18.99 14.89 5.08
N SER A 7 20.18 15.35 4.64
CA SER A 7 20.34 15.98 3.32
C SER A 7 20.12 14.99 2.18
N LEU A 8 20.60 13.75 2.29
CA LEU A 8 20.38 12.70 1.29
C LEU A 8 18.91 12.28 1.20
N VAL A 9 18.24 12.11 2.34
CA VAL A 9 16.80 11.86 2.37
C VAL A 9 16.02 13.01 1.73
N GLY A 10 16.34 14.27 2.05
CA GLY A 10 15.72 15.44 1.41
C GLY A 10 16.03 15.53 -0.09
N ALA A 11 17.27 15.25 -0.50
CA ALA A 11 17.69 15.29 -1.89
C ALA A 11 17.04 14.20 -2.74
N SER A 12 16.73 13.02 -2.18
CA SER A 12 16.05 11.93 -2.91
C SER A 12 14.66 12.34 -3.46
N TRP A 13 14.02 13.35 -2.85
CA TRP A 13 12.77 13.93 -3.31
C TRP A 13 12.94 14.99 -4.39
N LEU A 14 14.14 15.60 -4.47
CA LEU A 14 14.44 16.70 -5.38
C LEU A 14 15.21 16.24 -6.61
N LEU A 15 16.05 15.21 -6.46
CA LEU A 15 16.87 14.68 -7.55
C LEU A 15 16.03 13.67 -8.36
N ARG A 16 15.81 14.01 -9.62
CA ARG A 16 15.18 13.09 -10.57
C ARG A 16 16.26 12.19 -11.17
N PRO A 17 16.13 10.86 -11.06
CA PRO A 17 17.16 9.95 -11.52
C PRO A 17 17.03 9.71 -13.02
N ASP A 18 17.95 10.26 -13.81
CA ASP A 18 18.02 9.98 -15.25
C ASP A 18 19.16 9.02 -15.61
N THR A 19 19.86 8.43 -14.63
CA THR A 19 21.07 7.64 -14.90
C THR A 19 21.14 6.35 -14.09
N ALA A 20 21.72 5.28 -14.69
CA ALA A 20 22.05 4.02 -14.01
C ALA A 20 22.89 4.26 -12.74
N PHE A 21 23.79 5.26 -12.75
CA PHE A 21 24.59 5.66 -11.60
C PHE A 21 23.73 6.02 -10.39
N TYR A 22 22.59 6.67 -10.58
CA TYR A 22 21.70 7.03 -9.48
C TYR A 22 21.14 5.77 -8.80
N TYR A 23 20.65 4.81 -9.58
CA TYR A 23 20.06 3.57 -9.04
C TYR A 23 21.10 2.66 -8.40
N GLU A 24 22.30 2.56 -8.97
CA GLU A 24 23.34 1.68 -8.45
C GLU A 24 24.04 2.23 -7.20
N TRP A 25 24.25 3.54 -7.10
CA TRP A 25 25.11 4.14 -6.08
C TRP A 25 24.38 5.07 -5.12
N ILE A 26 23.42 5.84 -5.62
CA ILE A 26 22.75 6.83 -4.80
C ILE A 26 21.61 6.20 -3.99
N ILE A 27 20.78 5.34 -4.58
CA ILE A 27 19.65 4.71 -3.87
C ILE A 27 20.13 3.92 -2.64
N PRO A 28 21.16 3.06 -2.69
CA PRO A 28 21.64 2.37 -1.48
C PRO A 28 22.12 3.32 -0.38
N LEU A 29 22.69 4.48 -0.74
CA LEU A 29 23.06 5.51 0.23
C LEU A 29 21.83 6.20 0.83
N VAL A 30 20.80 6.40 0.04
CA VAL A 30 19.51 6.94 0.50
C VAL A 30 18.86 5.95 1.47
N ASP A 31 18.80 4.67 1.14
CA ASP A 31 18.25 3.62 2.02
C ASP A 31 19.00 3.53 3.35
N LEU A 32 20.33 3.52 3.31
CA LEU A 32 21.16 3.57 4.52
C LEU A 32 20.88 4.85 5.35
N SER A 33 20.63 5.96 4.67
CA SER A 33 20.26 7.22 5.31
C SER A 33 18.87 7.16 5.94
N PHE A 34 17.91 6.50 5.32
CA PHE A 34 16.60 6.21 5.92
C PHE A 34 16.73 5.34 7.17
N VAL A 35 17.53 4.25 7.12
CA VAL A 35 17.80 3.40 8.30
C VAL A 35 18.32 4.27 9.45
N TRP A 36 19.29 5.16 9.17
CA TRP A 36 19.89 6.03 10.17
C TRP A 36 18.90 7.06 10.74
N VAL A 37 18.16 7.75 9.86
CA VAL A 37 17.18 8.79 10.24
C VAL A 37 16.04 8.20 11.05
N ILE A 38 15.45 7.09 10.59
CA ILE A 38 14.36 6.42 11.30
C ILE A 38 14.85 5.85 12.64
N GLY A 39 16.06 5.28 12.67
CA GLY A 39 16.69 4.84 13.91
C GLY A 39 16.82 5.97 14.95
N GLN A 40 17.18 7.17 14.52
CA GLN A 40 17.22 8.35 15.41
C GLN A 40 15.82 8.76 15.88
N ILE A 41 14.82 8.77 14.98
CA ILE A 41 13.44 9.08 15.34
C ILE A 41 12.92 8.08 16.39
N LEU A 42 13.17 6.79 16.19
CA LEU A 42 12.79 5.76 17.17
C LEU A 42 13.49 5.99 18.51
N LEU A 43 14.78 6.29 18.52
CA LEU A 43 15.50 6.61 19.77
C LEU A 43 14.93 7.83 20.47
N LEU A 44 14.59 8.89 19.72
CA LEU A 44 13.96 10.09 20.29
C LEU A 44 12.59 9.79 20.90
N LEU A 45 11.80 8.89 20.30
CA LEU A 45 10.50 8.48 20.83
C LEU A 45 10.64 7.57 22.06
N PHE A 46 11.63 6.68 22.08
CA PHE A 46 11.83 5.75 23.20
C PHE A 46 12.57 6.37 24.39
N PHE A 47 13.41 7.35 24.17
CA PHE A 47 14.23 7.96 25.23
C PHE A 47 13.41 8.54 26.38
N PRO A 48 12.32 9.32 26.16
CA PRO A 48 11.47 9.79 27.26
C PRO A 48 10.81 8.67 28.04
N ILE A 49 10.43 7.58 27.36
CA ILE A 49 9.79 6.39 27.99
C ILE A 49 10.82 5.71 28.91
N LEU A 50 12.04 5.47 28.40
CA LEU A 50 13.12 4.91 29.19
C LEU A 50 13.48 5.76 30.39
N PHE A 51 13.48 7.09 30.20
CA PHE A 51 13.73 8.05 31.30
C PHE A 51 12.63 8.04 32.35
N ALA A 52 11.36 7.98 31.92
CA ALA A 52 10.22 7.88 32.83
C ALA A 52 10.24 6.54 33.60
N LEU A 53 10.49 5.43 32.94
CA LEU A 53 10.67 4.12 33.58
C LEU A 53 11.78 4.14 34.61
N ARG A 54 12.92 4.74 34.27
CA ARG A 54 14.02 4.92 35.22
C ARG A 54 13.58 5.69 36.47
N LYS A 55 12.83 6.81 36.31
CA LYS A 55 12.30 7.59 37.44
C LYS A 55 11.32 6.82 38.30
N ILE A 56 10.41 6.05 37.67
CA ILE A 56 9.43 5.21 38.37
C ILE A 56 10.16 4.14 39.20
N LEU A 57 11.10 3.42 38.60
CA LEU A 57 11.90 2.41 39.29
C LEU A 57 12.72 3.01 40.45
N GLN A 58 13.20 4.25 40.33
CA GLN A 58 13.87 4.96 41.40
C GLN A 58 12.92 5.29 42.58
N ARG A 59 11.67 5.68 42.31
CA ARG A 59 10.67 6.02 43.34
C ARG A 59 10.19 4.79 44.10
N VAL A 60 9.87 3.71 43.40
CA VAL A 60 9.40 2.46 44.02
C VAL A 60 10.41 1.89 45.02
N HIS A 61 11.71 2.08 44.75
CA HIS A 61 12.79 1.55 45.62
C HIS A 61 13.17 2.45 46.79
N SER A 62 12.86 3.74 46.72
CA SER A 62 13.15 4.64 47.86
C SER A 62 12.21 4.40 49.07
N THR A 63 11.16 3.59 48.88
CA THR A 63 10.21 3.20 49.95
C THR A 63 10.62 1.92 50.68
N ASP A 64 11.61 1.15 50.19
CA ASP A 64 12.04 -0.10 50.84
C ASP A 64 13.37 0.13 51.60
N THR A 65 13.23 0.44 52.90
CA THR A 65 14.33 0.88 53.76
C THR A 65 14.98 -0.26 54.56
N SER A 66 15.06 -1.50 54.08
CA SER A 66 15.85 -2.54 54.68
C SER A 66 17.35 -2.39 54.38
N LYS A 67 18.15 -2.15 55.43
CA LYS A 67 19.54 -1.67 55.34
C LYS A 67 20.61 -2.71 54.88
N ASP A 68 20.29 -4.00 54.71
CA ASP A 68 21.32 -5.04 54.62
C ASP A 68 21.71 -5.51 53.21
N ASN A 69 21.07 -5.07 52.16
CA ASN A 69 21.40 -5.54 50.76
C ASN A 69 21.69 -4.41 49.74
N LYS A 70 22.07 -3.25 50.19
CA LYS A 70 22.24 -2.07 49.32
C LYS A 70 23.34 -2.17 48.23
N GLY A 71 24.40 -2.92 48.49
CA GLY A 71 25.57 -2.97 47.56
C GLY A 71 25.34 -3.80 46.31
N VAL A 72 24.76 -4.99 46.45
CA VAL A 72 24.58 -5.93 45.34
C VAL A 72 23.38 -5.57 44.46
N ALA A 73 22.29 -5.08 45.06
CA ALA A 73 21.12 -4.61 44.35
C ALA A 73 21.39 -3.36 43.51
N ASP A 74 22.28 -2.47 43.96
CA ASP A 74 22.62 -1.25 43.28
C ASP A 74 23.53 -1.48 42.05
N THR A 75 24.47 -2.42 42.13
CA THR A 75 25.33 -2.85 41.01
C THR A 75 24.52 -3.54 39.90
N SER A 76 23.66 -4.49 40.27
CA SER A 76 22.81 -5.23 39.32
C SER A 76 21.87 -4.25 38.55
N ARG A 77 21.31 -3.29 39.26
CA ARG A 77 20.42 -2.29 38.70
C ARG A 77 21.15 -1.31 37.77
N ARG A 78 22.33 -0.86 38.14
CA ARG A 78 23.18 -0.02 37.30
C ARG A 78 23.54 -0.73 36.01
N THR A 79 23.94 -2.00 36.11
CA THR A 79 24.26 -2.83 34.96
C THR A 79 23.04 -3.02 34.04
N PHE A 80 21.85 -3.27 34.59
CA PHE A 80 20.61 -3.40 33.82
C PHE A 80 20.28 -2.12 33.03
N ILE A 81 20.34 -0.94 33.69
CA ILE A 81 20.09 0.32 33.00
C ILE A 81 21.13 0.61 31.90
N GLN A 82 22.41 0.31 32.18
CA GLN A 82 23.47 0.44 31.18
C GLN A 82 23.24 -0.50 30.00
N SER A 83 22.84 -1.76 30.24
CA SER A 83 22.54 -2.72 29.18
C SER A 83 21.40 -2.22 28.25
N ILE A 84 20.31 -1.66 28.83
CA ILE A 84 19.23 -1.05 28.04
C ILE A 84 19.73 0.13 27.22
N LEU A 85 20.53 1.02 27.80
CA LEU A 85 21.08 2.19 27.10
C LEU A 85 21.98 1.81 25.93
N TYR A 86 22.74 0.71 26.04
CA TYR A 86 23.58 0.21 24.96
C TYR A 86 22.77 -0.60 23.93
N ALA A 87 21.74 -1.33 24.36
CA ALA A 87 20.91 -2.14 23.46
C ALA A 87 19.93 -1.27 22.63
N ALA A 88 19.45 -0.14 23.17
CA ALA A 88 18.44 0.66 22.50
C ALA A 88 18.86 1.19 21.11
N PRO A 89 20.08 1.70 20.88
CA PRO A 89 20.51 2.10 19.53
C PRO A 89 20.59 0.93 18.56
N VAL A 90 21.10 -0.23 19.01
CA VAL A 90 21.20 -1.43 18.18
C VAL A 90 19.80 -1.92 17.79
N PHE A 91 18.86 -1.93 18.74
CA PHE A 91 17.48 -2.29 18.50
C PHE A 91 16.80 -1.32 17.53
N ALA A 92 16.97 -0.01 17.72
CA ALA A 92 16.39 1.00 16.85
C ALA A 92 16.90 0.89 15.41
N LEU A 93 18.21 0.67 15.22
CA LEU A 93 18.81 0.45 13.91
C LEU A 93 18.35 -0.89 13.30
N GLY A 94 18.21 -1.93 14.10
CA GLY A 94 17.68 -3.21 13.66
C GLY A 94 16.25 -3.10 13.14
N VAL A 95 15.36 -2.44 13.89
CA VAL A 95 13.97 -2.17 13.48
C VAL A 95 13.93 -1.31 12.22
N SER A 96 14.78 -0.28 12.14
CA SER A 96 14.85 0.58 10.95
C SER A 96 15.34 -0.21 9.73
N GLY A 97 16.39 -1.01 9.88
CA GLY A 97 16.91 -1.86 8.81
C GLY A 97 15.88 -2.89 8.31
N THR A 98 15.13 -3.51 9.24
CA THR A 98 14.05 -4.43 8.89
C THR A 98 12.96 -3.71 8.08
N GLY A 99 12.60 -2.47 8.45
CA GLY A 99 11.57 -1.71 7.73
C GLY A 99 12.00 -1.32 6.31
N VAL A 100 13.26 -0.93 6.11
CA VAL A 100 13.81 -0.67 4.76
C VAL A 100 13.91 -1.97 3.96
N TYR A 101 14.40 -3.06 4.56
CA TYR A 101 14.46 -4.36 3.90
C TYR A 101 13.07 -4.85 3.46
N SER A 102 12.05 -4.71 4.32
CA SER A 102 10.68 -5.08 4.00
C SER A 102 10.14 -4.28 2.81
N ALA A 103 10.40 -2.97 2.77
CA ALA A 103 10.00 -2.12 1.66
C ALA A 103 10.65 -2.53 0.33
N GLU A 104 11.96 -2.82 0.34
CA GLU A 104 12.75 -3.02 -0.86
C GLU A 104 12.76 -4.47 -1.38
N LYS A 105 12.64 -5.45 -0.49
CA LYS A 105 12.90 -6.87 -0.80
C LYS A 105 11.71 -7.79 -0.59
N GLU A 106 10.77 -7.43 0.27
CA GLU A 106 9.59 -8.26 0.50
C GLU A 106 8.53 -7.99 -0.58
N MET A 107 7.80 -9.04 -0.95
CA MET A 107 6.57 -8.98 -1.73
C MET A 107 5.70 -10.15 -1.28
N VAL A 108 4.52 -9.85 -0.80
CA VAL A 108 3.58 -10.86 -0.32
C VAL A 108 2.47 -11.05 -1.33
N VAL A 109 2.22 -12.29 -1.74
CA VAL A 109 1.03 -12.63 -2.52
C VAL A 109 -0.02 -13.17 -1.55
N ARG A 110 -1.17 -12.48 -1.46
CA ARG A 110 -2.29 -12.89 -0.61
C ARG A 110 -3.46 -13.41 -1.43
N HIS A 111 -4.03 -14.51 -0.98
CA HIS A 111 -5.15 -15.16 -1.64
C HIS A 111 -6.42 -15.02 -0.79
N PHE A 112 -7.51 -14.63 -1.45
CA PHE A 112 -8.85 -14.51 -0.88
C PHE A 112 -9.83 -15.29 -1.72
N THR A 113 -10.48 -16.29 -1.14
CA THR A 113 -11.64 -16.96 -1.75
C THR A 113 -12.89 -16.34 -1.17
N LEU A 114 -13.66 -15.62 -1.99
CA LEU A 114 -14.80 -14.83 -1.55
C LEU A 114 -16.09 -15.47 -2.03
N PRO A 115 -16.96 -15.93 -1.09
CA PRO A 115 -18.24 -16.53 -1.43
C PRO A 115 -19.31 -15.45 -1.69
N PHE A 116 -19.97 -15.53 -2.84
CA PHE A 116 -21.05 -14.63 -3.24
C PHE A 116 -22.35 -15.42 -3.46
N PRO A 117 -23.45 -15.06 -2.76
CA PRO A 117 -24.73 -15.70 -3.02
C PRO A 117 -25.23 -15.46 -4.44
N GLY A 118 -25.60 -16.52 -5.13
CA GLY A 118 -26.14 -16.44 -6.48
C GLY A 118 -25.12 -16.06 -7.56
N LEU A 119 -23.82 -16.25 -7.29
CA LEU A 119 -22.78 -16.12 -8.31
C LEU A 119 -23.04 -17.14 -9.44
N ASP A 120 -23.03 -16.66 -10.67
CA ASP A 120 -23.15 -17.50 -11.84
C ASP A 120 -22.07 -18.58 -11.89
N GLN A 121 -22.43 -19.78 -12.31
CA GLN A 121 -21.52 -20.93 -12.34
C GLN A 121 -20.28 -20.68 -13.20
N GLU A 122 -20.41 -19.92 -14.28
CA GLU A 122 -19.30 -19.55 -15.17
C GLU A 122 -18.26 -18.63 -14.50
N LEU A 123 -18.67 -17.90 -13.45
CA LEU A 123 -17.79 -17.01 -12.68
C LEU A 123 -17.15 -17.73 -11.49
N LYS A 124 -17.55 -18.96 -11.20
CA LYS A 124 -16.96 -19.73 -10.13
C LYS A 124 -15.50 -20.06 -10.44
N GLY A 125 -14.60 -19.71 -9.53
CA GLY A 125 -13.15 -19.88 -9.70
C GLY A 125 -12.48 -18.76 -10.49
N PHE A 126 -13.23 -17.76 -10.99
CA PHE A 126 -12.65 -16.59 -11.69
C PHE A 126 -11.71 -15.85 -10.76
N LYS A 127 -10.47 -15.62 -11.23
CA LYS A 127 -9.40 -15.00 -10.45
C LYS A 127 -9.10 -13.58 -10.89
N ILE A 128 -9.15 -12.65 -9.96
CA ILE A 128 -8.77 -11.24 -10.15
C ILE A 128 -7.49 -10.99 -9.37
N ALA A 129 -6.42 -10.58 -10.05
CA ALA A 129 -5.21 -10.10 -9.41
C ALA A 129 -5.26 -8.56 -9.28
N GLN A 130 -5.05 -8.05 -8.07
CA GLN A 130 -4.96 -6.62 -7.82
C GLN A 130 -3.51 -6.21 -7.57
N ILE A 131 -3.06 -5.24 -8.35
CA ILE A 131 -1.86 -4.45 -8.14
C ILE A 131 -2.31 -3.03 -7.78
N SER A 132 -1.65 -2.37 -6.82
CA SER A 132 -1.95 -1.01 -6.43
C SER A 132 -0.70 -0.27 -6.01
N ASP A 133 -0.69 1.05 -6.17
CA ASP A 133 0.30 1.93 -5.53
C ASP A 133 1.75 1.49 -5.78
N THR A 134 2.11 1.25 -7.03
CA THR A 134 3.49 0.88 -7.38
C THR A 134 4.44 2.06 -7.27
N HIS A 135 3.97 3.29 -7.55
CA HIS A 135 4.79 4.50 -7.50
C HIS A 135 6.11 4.35 -8.26
N LEU A 136 6.05 3.83 -9.49
CA LEU A 136 7.25 3.65 -10.33
C LEU A 136 8.11 4.91 -10.31
N GLY A 137 9.32 4.76 -9.78
CA GLY A 137 10.23 5.86 -9.48
C GLY A 137 11.46 5.38 -8.71
N PRO A 138 12.06 6.24 -7.86
CA PRO A 138 13.31 5.92 -7.16
C PRO A 138 13.26 4.67 -6.28
N PHE A 139 12.11 4.38 -5.66
CA PHE A 139 11.95 3.28 -4.69
C PHE A 139 11.16 2.08 -5.24
N PHE A 140 10.72 2.16 -6.50
CA PHE A 140 10.07 1.05 -7.20
C PHE A 140 10.49 1.11 -8.68
N THR A 141 11.49 0.33 -9.01
CA THR A 141 12.13 0.33 -10.33
C THR A 141 11.37 -0.52 -11.35
N LEU A 142 11.80 -0.47 -12.62
CA LEU A 142 11.29 -1.36 -13.67
C LEU A 142 11.61 -2.84 -13.39
N ASP A 143 12.74 -3.15 -12.75
CA ASP A 143 13.08 -4.52 -12.33
C ASP A 143 12.11 -5.01 -11.25
N ARG A 144 11.69 -4.11 -10.34
CA ARG A 144 10.68 -4.43 -9.33
C ARG A 144 9.31 -4.65 -9.96
N LEU A 145 8.98 -3.89 -11.02
CA LEU A 145 7.78 -4.13 -11.82
C LEU A 145 7.83 -5.50 -12.52
N ASP A 146 8.97 -5.90 -13.07
CA ASP A 146 9.16 -7.23 -13.67
C ASP A 146 8.92 -8.35 -12.65
N GLU A 147 9.42 -8.19 -11.43
CA GLU A 147 9.17 -9.13 -10.33
C GLU A 147 7.67 -9.25 -10.00
N VAL A 148 6.96 -8.11 -9.89
CA VAL A 148 5.51 -8.09 -9.67
C VAL A 148 4.77 -8.78 -10.81
N ILE A 149 5.11 -8.46 -12.07
CA ILE A 149 4.53 -9.09 -13.27
C ILE A 149 4.75 -10.60 -13.24
N HIS A 150 5.97 -11.03 -12.92
CA HIS A 150 6.30 -12.46 -12.84
C HIS A 150 5.45 -13.18 -11.78
N LEU A 151 5.34 -12.61 -10.58
CA LEU A 151 4.52 -13.17 -9.50
C LEU A 151 3.04 -13.24 -9.90
N VAL A 152 2.50 -12.19 -10.52
CA VAL A 152 1.12 -12.18 -11.00
C VAL A 152 0.88 -13.26 -12.06
N ILE A 153 1.78 -13.42 -13.04
CA ILE A 153 1.64 -14.44 -14.09
C ILE A 153 1.66 -15.85 -13.49
N GLN A 154 2.50 -16.11 -12.46
CA GLN A 154 2.55 -17.41 -11.78
C GLN A 154 1.21 -17.79 -11.14
N GLU A 155 0.43 -16.81 -10.68
CA GLU A 155 -0.90 -17.02 -10.09
C GLU A 155 -1.96 -17.38 -11.13
N LYS A 156 -1.69 -17.18 -12.41
CA LYS A 156 -2.60 -17.43 -13.54
C LYS A 156 -3.97 -16.77 -13.31
N PRO A 157 -4.02 -15.44 -13.12
CA PRO A 157 -5.27 -14.74 -12.97
C PRO A 157 -6.01 -14.69 -14.30
N ASP A 158 -7.33 -14.64 -14.24
CA ASP A 158 -8.19 -14.40 -15.41
C ASP A 158 -8.16 -12.92 -15.81
N MET A 159 -8.03 -12.03 -14.84
CA MET A 159 -8.04 -10.58 -14.98
C MET A 159 -7.01 -9.94 -14.05
N VAL A 160 -6.40 -8.84 -14.48
CA VAL A 160 -5.57 -7.98 -13.64
C VAL A 160 -6.23 -6.61 -13.50
N VAL A 161 -6.25 -6.08 -12.29
CA VAL A 161 -6.74 -4.73 -12.00
C VAL A 161 -5.64 -3.91 -11.32
N ILE A 162 -5.45 -2.67 -11.76
CA ILE A 162 -4.49 -1.73 -11.19
C ILE A 162 -5.30 -0.59 -10.58
N THR A 163 -5.26 -0.49 -9.24
CA THR A 163 -6.08 0.48 -8.51
C THR A 163 -5.33 1.78 -8.21
N GLY A 164 -4.74 2.38 -9.25
CA GLY A 164 -4.13 3.72 -9.21
C GLY A 164 -2.71 3.80 -8.67
N ASP A 165 -2.16 5.01 -8.71
CA ASP A 165 -0.82 5.38 -8.24
C ASP A 165 0.27 4.49 -8.87
N LEU A 166 0.22 4.36 -10.20
CA LEU A 166 1.14 3.53 -10.98
C LEU A 166 2.51 4.18 -11.09
N ILE A 167 2.57 5.51 -11.35
CA ILE A 167 3.78 6.17 -11.82
C ILE A 167 4.09 7.47 -11.08
N ASP A 168 5.32 7.61 -10.61
CA ASP A 168 5.87 8.84 -10.02
C ASP A 168 6.94 9.48 -10.91
N ASP A 169 7.74 8.70 -11.59
CA ASP A 169 8.75 9.17 -12.54
C ASP A 169 8.30 8.93 -13.98
N LEU A 170 7.94 10.01 -14.67
CA LEU A 170 7.43 9.95 -16.04
C LEU A 170 8.47 9.49 -17.07
N SER A 171 9.76 9.43 -16.72
CA SER A 171 10.78 8.82 -17.59
C SER A 171 10.59 7.31 -17.71
N LEU A 172 9.99 6.68 -16.68
CA LEU A 172 9.69 5.25 -16.65
C LEU A 172 8.32 4.89 -17.25
N LEU A 173 7.51 5.88 -17.63
CA LEU A 173 6.13 5.64 -18.10
C LEU A 173 6.06 4.73 -19.32
N VAL A 174 6.79 5.06 -20.38
CA VAL A 174 6.77 4.29 -21.64
C VAL A 174 7.23 2.85 -21.42
N PRO A 175 8.43 2.60 -20.83
CA PRO A 175 8.88 1.23 -20.60
C PRO A 175 7.98 0.45 -19.62
N ALA A 176 7.35 1.11 -18.64
CA ALA A 176 6.40 0.45 -17.76
C ALA A 176 5.13 0.00 -18.51
N VAL A 177 4.57 0.87 -19.34
CA VAL A 177 3.40 0.54 -20.17
C VAL A 177 3.71 -0.58 -21.17
N GLU A 178 4.91 -0.61 -21.74
CA GLU A 178 5.36 -1.71 -22.62
C GLU A 178 5.39 -3.05 -21.89
N LYS A 179 5.94 -3.09 -20.65
CA LYS A 179 5.95 -4.30 -19.80
C LYS A 179 4.54 -4.76 -19.45
N LEU A 180 3.65 -3.84 -19.08
CA LEU A 180 2.25 -4.15 -18.79
C LEU A 180 1.50 -4.64 -20.03
N ASN A 181 1.77 -4.10 -21.24
CA ASN A 181 1.21 -4.62 -22.50
C ASN A 181 1.69 -6.04 -22.81
N GLN A 182 2.93 -6.39 -22.44
CA GLN A 182 3.43 -7.76 -22.58
C GLN A 182 2.72 -8.70 -21.61
N MET A 183 2.47 -8.26 -20.38
CA MET A 183 1.68 -9.02 -19.40
C MET A 183 0.23 -9.20 -19.88
N ASP A 184 -0.41 -8.15 -20.41
CA ASP A 184 -1.79 -8.18 -20.90
C ASP A 184 -2.03 -9.31 -21.92
N ALA A 185 -1.08 -9.55 -22.81
CA ALA A 185 -1.15 -10.63 -23.79
C ALA A 185 -1.24 -12.05 -23.17
N LEU A 186 -0.94 -12.19 -21.89
CA LEU A 186 -0.96 -13.45 -21.14
C LEU A 186 -2.19 -13.56 -20.20
N ILE A 187 -2.99 -12.49 -20.07
CA ILE A 187 -4.13 -12.41 -19.18
C ILE A 187 -5.43 -12.55 -19.98
N PRO A 188 -6.24 -13.59 -19.75
CA PRO A 188 -7.40 -13.91 -20.60
C PRO A 188 -8.41 -12.77 -20.79
N TYR A 189 -8.66 -11.98 -19.71
CA TYR A 189 -9.60 -10.87 -19.73
C TYR A 189 -8.91 -9.51 -19.60
N GLY A 190 -7.58 -9.45 -19.80
CA GLY A 190 -6.83 -8.22 -19.91
C GLY A 190 -6.57 -7.48 -18.58
N ILE A 191 -6.06 -6.25 -18.74
CA ILE A 191 -5.65 -5.37 -17.63
C ILE A 191 -6.58 -4.15 -17.59
N TYR A 192 -7.07 -3.83 -16.40
CA TYR A 192 -7.92 -2.67 -16.13
C TYR A 192 -7.28 -1.73 -15.11
N PHE A 193 -7.47 -0.43 -15.30
CA PHE A 193 -6.85 0.61 -14.50
C PHE A 193 -7.89 1.65 -14.08
N CYS A 194 -7.83 2.12 -12.82
CA CYS A 194 -8.51 3.35 -12.38
C CYS A 194 -7.49 4.36 -11.86
N TRP A 195 -7.83 5.65 -11.95
CA TRP A 195 -6.93 6.75 -11.57
C TRP A 195 -6.69 6.82 -10.06
N GLY A 196 -5.41 7.00 -9.67
CA GLY A 196 -5.02 7.44 -8.34
C GLY A 196 -4.73 8.94 -8.27
N ASN A 197 -4.29 9.42 -7.11
CA ASN A 197 -3.95 10.84 -6.96
C ASN A 197 -2.57 11.19 -7.53
N HIS A 198 -1.63 10.24 -7.56
CA HIS A 198 -0.29 10.51 -8.07
C HIS A 198 -0.28 10.75 -9.58
N GLU A 199 -1.17 10.13 -10.35
CA GLU A 199 -1.31 10.47 -11.75
C GLU A 199 -1.66 11.95 -11.95
N TYR A 200 -2.49 12.54 -11.07
CA TYR A 200 -2.84 13.96 -11.11
C TYR A 200 -1.71 14.87 -10.59
N PHE A 201 -0.87 14.39 -9.65
CA PHE A 201 0.31 15.13 -9.20
C PHE A 201 1.41 15.19 -10.26
N ARG A 202 1.34 14.32 -11.25
CA ARG A 202 2.25 14.31 -12.40
C ARG A 202 1.58 14.93 -13.62
N ASP A 203 2.09 14.69 -14.81
CA ASP A 203 1.44 15.10 -16.05
C ASP A 203 0.37 14.06 -16.45
N ILE A 204 -0.84 14.23 -15.93
CA ILE A 204 -1.98 13.35 -16.21
C ILE A 204 -2.29 13.24 -17.72
N ASN A 205 -2.06 14.31 -18.49
CA ASN A 205 -2.32 14.30 -19.93
C ASN A 205 -1.33 13.40 -20.66
N ARG A 206 -0.05 13.45 -20.29
CA ARG A 206 0.98 12.55 -20.83
C ARG A 206 0.67 11.09 -20.47
N ILE A 207 0.26 10.83 -19.21
CA ILE A 207 -0.12 9.48 -18.76
C ILE A 207 -1.34 8.98 -19.55
N ARG A 208 -2.38 9.81 -19.72
CA ARG A 208 -3.57 9.46 -20.51
C ARG A 208 -3.23 9.12 -21.95
N VAL A 209 -2.37 9.90 -22.59
CA VAL A 209 -1.95 9.65 -23.96
C VAL A 209 -1.22 8.32 -24.06
N GLU A 210 -0.36 7.99 -23.12
CA GLU A 210 0.42 6.75 -23.19
C GLU A 210 -0.44 5.53 -22.87
N LEU A 211 -1.27 5.57 -21.82
CA LEU A 211 -2.23 4.51 -21.53
C LEU A 211 -3.27 4.34 -22.66
N GLY A 212 -3.67 5.43 -23.31
CA GLY A 212 -4.58 5.37 -24.49
C GLY A 212 -4.00 4.69 -25.72
N LYS A 213 -2.68 4.54 -25.83
CA LYS A 213 -1.99 3.76 -26.89
C LYS A 213 -1.81 2.29 -26.49
N SER A 214 -2.03 1.97 -25.22
CA SER A 214 -1.83 0.63 -24.67
C SER A 214 -3.08 -0.24 -24.81
N LYS A 215 -2.95 -1.50 -24.42
CA LYS A 215 -4.08 -2.43 -24.30
C LYS A 215 -4.79 -2.31 -22.94
N ILE A 216 -4.26 -1.52 -22.01
CA ILE A 216 -4.81 -1.34 -20.68
C ILE A 216 -6.12 -0.57 -20.76
N HIS A 217 -7.18 -1.13 -20.22
CA HIS A 217 -8.50 -0.50 -20.18
C HIS A 217 -8.60 0.48 -19.01
N VAL A 218 -8.63 1.79 -19.31
CA VAL A 218 -8.75 2.83 -18.29
C VAL A 218 -10.23 3.09 -18.01
N LEU A 219 -10.64 2.92 -16.75
CA LEU A 219 -11.99 3.20 -16.28
C LEU A 219 -12.00 4.52 -15.48
N GLN A 220 -12.85 5.46 -15.91
CA GLN A 220 -13.02 6.76 -15.26
C GLN A 220 -14.49 7.11 -15.17
N ASN A 221 -15.11 6.88 -14.02
CA ASN A 221 -16.54 7.06 -13.78
C ASN A 221 -17.38 6.34 -14.86
N SER A 222 -17.03 5.08 -15.11
CA SER A 222 -17.60 4.26 -16.18
C SER A 222 -17.62 2.79 -15.78
N ASN A 223 -18.33 1.99 -16.55
CA ASN A 223 -18.34 0.55 -16.42
C ASN A 223 -18.17 -0.13 -17.79
N ILE A 224 -17.77 -1.40 -17.75
CA ILE A 224 -17.62 -2.25 -18.92
C ILE A 224 -18.18 -3.65 -18.61
N PRO A 225 -18.98 -4.25 -19.50
CA PRO A 225 -19.39 -5.65 -19.37
C PRO A 225 -18.24 -6.60 -19.70
N ILE A 226 -18.05 -7.61 -18.88
CA ILE A 226 -17.08 -8.70 -19.06
C ILE A 226 -17.84 -10.00 -19.21
N THR A 227 -17.73 -10.64 -20.36
CA THR A 227 -18.44 -11.89 -20.65
C THR A 227 -17.51 -13.07 -20.42
N VAL A 228 -17.91 -13.99 -19.53
CA VAL A 228 -17.21 -15.24 -19.21
C VAL A 228 -18.16 -16.40 -19.55
N GLY A 229 -17.85 -17.18 -20.56
CA GLY A 229 -18.77 -18.17 -21.08
C GLY A 229 -20.09 -17.54 -21.50
N THR A 230 -21.17 -17.90 -20.83
CA THR A 230 -22.53 -17.35 -21.05
C THR A 230 -22.92 -16.26 -20.05
N SER A 231 -22.10 -16.02 -19.04
CA SER A 231 -22.36 -15.04 -17.97
C SER A 231 -21.70 -13.71 -18.25
N THR A 232 -22.30 -12.63 -17.78
CA THR A 232 -21.72 -11.28 -17.89
C THR A 232 -21.74 -10.61 -16.53
N PHE A 233 -20.57 -10.13 -16.09
CA PHE A 233 -20.47 -9.24 -14.95
C PHE A 233 -19.99 -7.86 -15.39
N TYR A 234 -20.10 -6.87 -14.52
CA TYR A 234 -19.70 -5.51 -14.83
C TYR A 234 -18.50 -5.09 -13.98
N LEU A 235 -17.43 -4.67 -14.67
CA LEU A 235 -16.29 -4.03 -14.03
C LEU A 235 -16.50 -2.52 -14.06
N LEU A 236 -16.47 -1.91 -12.89
CA LEU A 236 -16.71 -0.50 -12.64
C LEU A 236 -15.40 0.18 -12.27
N GLY A 237 -15.21 1.43 -12.69
CA GLY A 237 -14.07 2.21 -12.24
C GLY A 237 -14.47 3.66 -12.00
N VAL A 238 -14.13 4.17 -10.81
CA VAL A 238 -14.32 5.57 -10.44
C VAL A 238 -13.02 6.35 -10.53
N ASP A 239 -13.15 7.65 -10.73
CA ASP A 239 -12.04 8.59 -10.71
C ASP A 239 -11.62 8.93 -9.27
N TYR A 240 -10.44 9.55 -9.11
CA TYR A 240 -10.01 10.06 -7.81
C TYR A 240 -10.83 11.30 -7.42
N PRO A 241 -11.45 11.32 -6.22
CA PRO A 241 -12.31 12.41 -5.81
C PRO A 241 -11.48 13.59 -5.28
N TRP A 242 -11.32 14.65 -6.07
CA TRP A 242 -10.65 15.89 -5.68
C TRP A 242 -11.64 16.89 -5.08
N PRO A 243 -11.86 16.90 -3.76
CA PRO A 243 -12.69 17.91 -3.11
C PRO A 243 -11.91 19.21 -2.93
N GLN A 244 -12.57 20.33 -3.09
CA GLN A 244 -12.03 21.64 -2.70
C GLN A 244 -12.11 21.84 -1.17
N ASN A 245 -13.04 21.15 -0.53
CA ASN A 245 -13.21 21.13 0.93
C ASN A 245 -13.74 19.77 1.40
N VAL A 246 -13.65 19.51 2.70
CA VAL A 246 -14.02 18.21 3.30
C VAL A 246 -15.51 17.87 3.08
N SER A 247 -16.41 18.87 3.08
CA SER A 247 -17.85 18.66 2.92
C SER A 247 -18.26 18.23 1.51
N GLU A 248 -17.43 18.45 0.50
CA GLU A 248 -17.68 18.06 -0.88
C GLU A 248 -17.28 16.61 -1.21
N LYS A 249 -16.43 16.00 -0.37
CA LYS A 249 -15.90 14.64 -0.62
C LYS A 249 -17.01 13.63 -0.91
N ASP A 250 -18.01 13.58 -0.05
CA ASP A 250 -19.10 12.60 -0.13
C ASP A 250 -19.97 12.87 -1.36
N ALA A 251 -20.27 14.13 -1.65
CA ALA A 251 -21.07 14.52 -2.82
C ALA A 251 -20.36 14.13 -4.14
N ILE A 252 -19.05 14.34 -4.22
CA ILE A 252 -18.24 13.97 -5.40
C ILE A 252 -18.24 12.44 -5.58
N ARG A 253 -18.02 11.66 -4.52
CA ARG A 253 -18.05 10.20 -4.61
C ARG A 253 -19.41 9.69 -5.05
N GLN A 254 -20.49 10.21 -4.48
CA GLN A 254 -21.85 9.86 -4.88
C GLN A 254 -22.15 10.21 -6.35
N GLN A 255 -21.67 11.36 -6.83
CA GLN A 255 -21.79 11.75 -8.23
C GLN A 255 -21.04 10.79 -9.15
N PHE A 256 -19.80 10.40 -8.80
CA PHE A 256 -19.00 9.47 -9.56
C PHE A 256 -19.67 8.09 -9.58
N MET A 257 -20.12 7.60 -8.44
CA MET A 257 -20.83 6.32 -8.35
C MET A 257 -22.12 6.31 -9.18
N LYS A 258 -22.93 7.38 -9.12
CA LYS A 258 -24.16 7.49 -9.92
C LYS A 258 -23.86 7.30 -11.41
N LYS A 259 -22.84 7.96 -11.93
CA LYS A 259 -22.43 7.84 -13.34
C LYS A 259 -21.89 6.44 -13.65
N THR A 260 -21.12 5.88 -12.72
CA THR A 260 -20.44 4.59 -12.90
C THR A 260 -21.40 3.41 -12.97
N VAL A 261 -22.52 3.46 -12.27
CA VAL A 261 -23.54 2.39 -12.28
C VAL A 261 -24.63 2.54 -13.36
N GLU A 262 -24.56 3.58 -14.17
CA GLU A 262 -25.55 3.79 -15.24
C GLU A 262 -25.58 2.62 -16.23
N ASN A 263 -26.80 2.28 -16.68
CA ASN A 263 -27.06 1.23 -17.69
C ASN A 263 -26.64 -0.20 -17.31
N ILE A 264 -26.37 -0.48 -16.03
CA ILE A 264 -26.10 -1.84 -15.55
C ILE A 264 -27.43 -2.54 -15.27
N PRO A 265 -27.68 -3.75 -15.79
CA PRO A 265 -28.88 -4.51 -15.49
C PRO A 265 -29.01 -4.81 -13.99
N ASN A 266 -30.27 -4.79 -13.51
CA ASN A 266 -30.54 -5.16 -12.12
C ASN A 266 -30.11 -6.61 -11.84
N GLY A 267 -29.43 -6.81 -10.70
CA GLY A 267 -28.96 -8.14 -10.28
C GLY A 267 -27.65 -8.58 -10.92
N ALA A 268 -27.06 -7.82 -11.86
CA ALA A 268 -25.77 -8.14 -12.43
C ALA A 268 -24.66 -8.14 -11.36
N PHE A 269 -23.76 -9.13 -11.41
CA PHE A 269 -22.57 -9.14 -10.58
C PHE A 269 -21.65 -7.98 -10.95
N ARG A 270 -21.10 -7.30 -9.95
CA ARG A 270 -20.32 -6.06 -10.13
C ARG A 270 -19.05 -6.08 -9.30
N VAL A 271 -17.95 -5.59 -9.90
CA VAL A 271 -16.69 -5.34 -9.21
C VAL A 271 -16.33 -3.87 -9.40
N LEU A 272 -16.10 -3.15 -8.32
CA LEU A 272 -15.74 -1.72 -8.34
C LEU A 272 -14.24 -1.55 -8.10
N LEU A 273 -13.59 -0.80 -8.98
CA LEU A 273 -12.23 -0.31 -8.81
C LEU A 273 -12.26 1.15 -8.38
N ALA A 274 -11.61 1.44 -7.28
CA ALA A 274 -11.49 2.78 -6.75
C ALA A 274 -10.14 2.96 -6.07
N HIS A 275 -9.38 3.98 -6.38
CA HIS A 275 -8.13 4.19 -5.67
C HIS A 275 -8.38 4.58 -4.20
N HIS A 276 -9.25 5.58 -3.97
CA HIS A 276 -9.52 6.07 -2.61
C HIS A 276 -10.40 5.09 -1.81
N PRO A 277 -9.99 4.68 -0.59
CA PRO A 277 -10.68 3.64 0.18
C PRO A 277 -12.07 4.04 0.67
N ASP A 278 -12.39 5.34 0.78
CA ASP A 278 -13.72 5.78 1.19
C ASP A 278 -14.82 5.38 0.19
N PHE A 279 -14.49 4.97 -1.04
CA PHE A 279 -15.47 4.38 -1.96
C PHE A 279 -16.02 3.02 -1.50
N LEU A 280 -15.43 2.41 -0.47
CA LEU A 280 -16.03 1.26 0.18
C LEU A 280 -17.40 1.61 0.80
N PHE A 281 -17.60 2.85 1.29
CA PHE A 281 -18.91 3.31 1.78
C PHE A 281 -19.97 3.26 0.67
N GLU A 282 -19.64 3.81 -0.49
CA GLU A 282 -20.53 3.80 -1.66
C GLU A 282 -20.70 2.38 -2.22
N GLY A 283 -19.65 1.56 -2.20
CA GLY A 283 -19.70 0.15 -2.61
C GLY A 283 -20.68 -0.64 -1.75
N PHE A 284 -20.58 -0.54 -0.43
CA PHE A 284 -21.50 -1.19 0.51
C PHE A 284 -22.93 -0.66 0.38
N ALA A 285 -23.11 0.67 0.33
CA ALA A 285 -24.42 1.29 0.16
C ALA A 285 -25.12 0.87 -1.15
N ALA A 286 -24.36 0.75 -2.25
CA ALA A 286 -24.86 0.30 -3.55
C ALA A 286 -24.93 -1.23 -3.67
N LYS A 287 -24.60 -1.99 -2.61
CA LYS A 287 -24.54 -3.46 -2.60
C LYS A 287 -23.69 -4.00 -3.75
N ILE A 288 -22.51 -3.41 -3.98
CA ILE A 288 -21.54 -3.92 -4.94
C ILE A 288 -20.84 -5.13 -4.31
N PRO A 289 -20.89 -6.32 -4.95
CA PRO A 289 -20.32 -7.54 -4.37
C PRO A 289 -18.85 -7.41 -3.96
N LEU A 290 -18.02 -6.77 -4.80
CA LEU A 290 -16.60 -6.60 -4.51
C LEU A 290 -16.13 -5.17 -4.87
N THR A 291 -15.53 -4.48 -3.91
CA THR A 291 -14.88 -3.17 -4.11
C THR A 291 -13.38 -3.29 -3.80
N LEU A 292 -12.52 -2.92 -4.73
CA LEU A 292 -11.06 -2.99 -4.63
C LEU A 292 -10.47 -1.59 -4.62
N SER A 293 -9.65 -1.28 -3.61
CA SER A 293 -9.01 0.02 -3.46
C SER A 293 -7.55 -0.07 -2.99
N GLY A 294 -6.85 1.06 -2.96
CA GLY A 294 -5.45 1.20 -2.54
C GLY A 294 -5.24 2.44 -1.67
N HIS A 295 -4.28 3.30 -2.06
CA HIS A 295 -4.03 4.64 -1.55
C HIS A 295 -3.34 4.75 -0.18
N THR A 296 -3.70 3.93 0.79
CA THR A 296 -3.29 4.12 2.18
C THR A 296 -1.91 3.59 2.50
N HIS A 297 -1.36 2.74 1.62
CA HIS A 297 -0.18 1.91 1.90
C HIS A 297 -0.30 1.12 3.22
N GLY A 298 -1.52 0.88 3.69
CA GLY A 298 -1.78 0.28 4.99
C GLY A 298 -1.17 1.06 6.15
N GLY A 299 -0.89 2.37 5.97
CA GLY A 299 -0.20 3.23 6.93
C GLY A 299 1.28 2.94 7.09
N GLN A 300 1.92 2.14 6.21
CA GLN A 300 3.35 1.78 6.12
C GLN A 300 4.03 1.32 7.41
N VAL A 301 3.67 1.88 8.58
CA VAL A 301 4.22 1.55 9.90
C VAL A 301 3.10 1.03 10.79
N ASN A 302 3.11 -0.28 11.03
CA ASN A 302 2.07 -0.96 11.79
C ASN A 302 2.64 -1.70 12.98
N PHE A 303 1.89 -1.67 14.08
CA PHE A 303 2.13 -2.49 15.25
C PHE A 303 0.84 -3.22 15.63
N LEU A 304 0.90 -4.54 15.74
CA LEU A 304 -0.26 -5.40 16.02
C LEU A 304 -1.47 -5.13 15.08
N GLY A 305 -1.21 -4.81 13.81
CA GLY A 305 -2.24 -4.56 12.81
C GLY A 305 -2.78 -3.14 12.76
N HIS A 306 -2.34 -2.25 13.65
CA HIS A 306 -2.75 -0.84 13.69
C HIS A 306 -1.64 0.08 13.16
N SER A 307 -2.01 1.06 12.33
CA SER A 307 -1.05 2.09 11.88
C SER A 307 -0.59 2.95 13.07
N LEU A 308 0.72 3.18 13.13
CA LEU A 308 1.33 4.09 14.09
C LEU A 308 1.47 5.53 13.54
N LEU A 309 1.25 5.72 12.24
CA LEU A 309 1.23 7.05 11.66
C LEU A 309 -0.11 7.75 11.95
N PRO A 310 -0.12 9.08 12.15
CA PRO A 310 -1.33 9.84 12.45
C PRO A 310 -2.21 10.05 11.21
N VAL A 311 -2.25 9.05 10.32
CA VAL A 311 -3.10 9.04 9.13
C VAL A 311 -4.31 8.21 9.46
N SER A 312 -5.49 8.83 9.45
CA SER A 312 -6.73 8.16 9.80
C SER A 312 -7.64 8.04 8.59
N TYR A 313 -7.67 6.85 8.02
CA TYR A 313 -8.72 6.41 7.10
C TYR A 313 -9.64 5.45 7.87
N TYR A 314 -10.94 5.48 7.57
CA TYR A 314 -11.87 4.53 8.17
C TYR A 314 -11.53 3.10 7.71
N TYR A 315 -11.24 2.93 6.42
CA TYR A 315 -10.77 1.70 5.82
C TYR A 315 -9.28 1.84 5.53
N MET A 316 -8.43 1.25 6.38
CA MET A 316 -6.98 1.43 6.27
C MET A 316 -6.30 0.34 5.45
N ARG A 317 -6.61 -0.93 5.68
CA ARG A 317 -5.96 -2.08 5.03
C ARG A 317 -6.74 -3.36 5.25
N GLY A 318 -6.74 -4.24 4.23
CA GLY A 318 -7.27 -5.59 4.33
C GLY A 318 -8.73 -5.71 3.93
N LEU A 319 -9.31 -6.84 4.28
CA LEU A 319 -10.66 -7.21 3.89
C LEU A 319 -11.69 -6.70 4.90
N TYR A 320 -12.70 -6.02 4.37
CA TYR A 320 -13.89 -5.58 5.09
C TYR A 320 -15.11 -6.27 4.48
N GLN A 321 -16.08 -6.56 5.32
CA GLN A 321 -17.31 -7.20 4.88
C GLN A 321 -18.53 -6.52 5.50
N GLU A 322 -19.53 -6.27 4.68
CA GLU A 322 -20.84 -5.82 5.11
C GLU A 322 -21.90 -6.68 4.41
N ASN A 323 -22.61 -7.53 5.18
CA ASN A 323 -23.51 -8.56 4.68
C ASN A 323 -22.82 -9.51 3.67
N ASP A 324 -23.29 -9.56 2.41
CA ASP A 324 -22.74 -10.38 1.33
C ASP A 324 -21.85 -9.56 0.37
N THR A 325 -21.37 -8.40 0.80
CA THR A 325 -20.47 -7.55 0.03
C THR A 325 -19.11 -7.44 0.69
N TYR A 326 -18.06 -7.35 -0.13
CA TYR A 326 -16.68 -7.25 0.32
C TYR A 326 -16.02 -5.98 -0.20
N GLY A 327 -15.23 -5.36 0.65
CA GLY A 327 -14.34 -4.27 0.30
C GLY A 327 -12.90 -4.62 0.67
N TYR A 328 -11.96 -4.37 -0.21
CA TYR A 328 -10.56 -4.61 0.07
C TYR A 328 -9.73 -3.35 -0.13
N VAL A 329 -8.87 -3.05 0.85
CA VAL A 329 -7.88 -1.98 0.75
C VAL A 329 -6.50 -2.60 0.68
N ASN A 330 -5.92 -2.59 -0.52
CA ASN A 330 -4.59 -3.12 -0.79
C ASN A 330 -3.52 -2.18 -0.19
N PRO A 331 -2.51 -2.70 0.51
CA PRO A 331 -1.43 -1.87 1.07
C PRO A 331 -0.42 -1.38 0.04
N GLY A 332 -0.61 -1.71 -1.25
CA GLY A 332 0.30 -1.33 -2.32
C GLY A 332 1.44 -2.31 -2.55
N ALA A 333 1.79 -2.53 -3.82
CA ALA A 333 2.94 -3.31 -4.23
C ALA A 333 4.25 -2.50 -4.15
N GLY A 334 4.15 -1.17 -4.28
CA GLY A 334 5.27 -0.23 -4.16
C GLY A 334 5.19 0.67 -2.94
N GLN A 335 5.96 1.74 -2.94
CA GLN A 335 6.05 2.70 -1.86
C GLN A 335 6.55 4.05 -2.35
N TRP A 336 6.16 5.11 -1.67
CA TRP A 336 6.69 6.45 -1.91
C TRP A 336 7.81 6.86 -0.94
N ILE A 337 7.99 6.10 0.17
CA ILE A 337 9.18 6.13 1.03
C ILE A 337 9.68 4.70 1.23
N PRO A 338 11.00 4.44 1.26
CA PRO A 338 11.57 3.09 1.34
C PRO A 338 11.54 2.56 2.78
N PHE A 339 10.34 2.48 3.37
CA PHE A 339 10.18 1.99 4.73
C PHE A 339 8.80 1.36 4.95
N ARG A 340 8.77 0.08 5.30
CA ARG A 340 7.56 -0.63 5.68
C ARG A 340 7.80 -1.50 6.90
N LEU A 341 7.05 -1.27 7.97
CA LEU A 341 7.16 -2.06 9.20
C LEU A 341 5.79 -2.65 9.55
N GLY A 342 5.70 -4.00 9.60
CA GLY A 342 4.44 -4.70 9.87
C GLY A 342 3.38 -4.56 8.77
N CYS A 343 3.77 -4.06 7.60
CA CYS A 343 2.90 -3.87 6.43
C CYS A 343 3.73 -4.03 5.13
N PRO A 344 4.16 -5.25 4.78
CA PRO A 344 4.94 -5.50 3.58
C PRO A 344 4.18 -5.12 2.32
N PRO A 345 4.87 -4.86 1.20
CA PRO A 345 4.27 -4.73 -0.12
C PRO A 345 3.45 -5.97 -0.50
N GLU A 346 2.35 -5.78 -1.24
CA GLU A 346 1.37 -6.84 -1.45
C GLU A 346 0.77 -6.85 -2.86
N ILE A 347 0.63 -8.06 -3.40
CA ILE A 347 -0.23 -8.40 -4.54
C ILE A 347 -1.40 -9.20 -3.96
N SER A 348 -2.64 -8.90 -4.33
CA SER A 348 -3.82 -9.60 -3.82
C SER A 348 -4.51 -10.37 -4.93
N ILE A 349 -4.85 -11.63 -4.66
CA ILE A 349 -5.53 -12.52 -5.59
C ILE A 349 -6.91 -12.86 -5.01
N PHE A 350 -7.96 -12.52 -5.75
CA PHE A 350 -9.35 -12.80 -5.37
C PHE A 350 -9.90 -13.89 -6.25
N THR A 351 -10.35 -14.99 -5.64
CA THR A 351 -11.09 -16.06 -6.33
C THR A 351 -12.56 -15.94 -5.99
N LEU A 352 -13.40 -15.78 -7.02
CA LEU A 352 -14.84 -15.72 -6.85
C LEU A 352 -15.37 -17.12 -6.61
N GLU A 353 -16.22 -17.29 -5.59
CA GLU A 353 -16.82 -18.58 -5.25
C GLU A 353 -18.33 -18.42 -5.00
N ASN A 354 -19.10 -19.48 -5.24
CA ASN A 354 -20.52 -19.49 -4.88
C ASN A 354 -20.66 -19.82 -3.38
N LYS A 355 -21.59 -19.11 -2.72
CA LYS A 355 -21.87 -19.34 -1.29
C LYS A 355 -22.70 -20.59 -1.08
#